data_14cc399a8ba1b09d2960e984c936dc70
#
_entry.id   14cc399a8ba1b09d2960e984c936dc70
#
_cell.length_a   1.000
_cell.length_b   1.000
_cell.length_c   1.000
_cell.angle_alpha   90.00
_cell.angle_beta   90.00
_cell.angle_gamma   90.00
#
_symmetry.space_group_name_H-M   'P 1'
#
loop_
_entity.id
_entity.type
_entity.pdbx_description
1 polymer ?
#
loop_
_entity_poly.entity_id
_entity_poly.type
_entity_poly.pdbx_seq_one_letter_code
_entity_poly.pdbx_strand_id
1 'polypeptide(L)'
;MKNKRNALNGSDLSGDRSMLIKPTKNMKKVIYALILPLVVVSGLVFANREIKNETSKKSTPKPLSAAERKAELKKWEATPDGIMYKKWEASPAGKKVHAAEAKIRKHIKDYTNMEGVVTSLSLPPGSRLGFGVMVRINGDDYILSFGPEKSDKNFLNFNNEFQQLHSLKVNDKIIIKSQFVSHAPKYSYPIVSGDYVEQDSKIIYKRAPRKGGC
;
A
#
# COMPACT_ATOMS: atom_id res chain seq x y z
N MET A 1 -36.06 -52.02 10.48
CA MET A 1 -35.22 -52.88 9.64
C MET A 1 -33.83 -52.20 9.58
N LYS A 2 -32.93 -52.62 10.43
CA LYS A 2 -31.84 -53.61 10.30
C LYS A 2 -30.83 -53.26 9.19
N ASN A 3 -29.66 -52.83 9.68
CA ASN A 3 -28.31 -53.35 9.36
C ASN A 3 -27.62 -52.68 8.14
N LYS A 4 -26.36 -52.35 8.16
CA LYS A 4 -25.17 -53.08 8.66
C LYS A 4 -23.97 -52.11 8.80
N ARG A 5 -23.20 -52.35 9.84
CA ARG A 5 -21.80 -51.94 10.04
C ARG A 5 -20.91 -52.60 8.97
N ASN A 6 -19.88 -51.92 8.55
CA ASN A 6 -18.61 -52.56 8.20
C ASN A 6 -17.45 -51.65 8.65
N ALA A 7 -16.80 -52.13 9.67
CA ALA A 7 -15.43 -51.72 10.04
C ALA A 7 -14.48 -52.71 9.36
N LEU A 8 -13.39 -52.22 8.82
CA LEU A 8 -12.14 -52.99 8.62
C LEU A 8 -10.99 -51.95 8.48
N ASN A 9 -10.15 -51.99 9.49
CA ASN A 9 -8.70 -52.26 9.46
C ASN A 9 -7.89 -51.33 8.55
N GLY A 10 -7.01 -50.50 9.03
CA GLY A 10 -5.82 -50.90 9.84
C GLY A 10 -4.63 -51.12 8.94
N SER A 11 -3.76 -50.12 8.86
CA SER A 11 -2.33 -50.39 8.65
C SER A 11 -1.54 -49.16 9.04
N ASP A 12 -0.87 -49.28 10.16
CA ASP A 12 0.31 -48.53 10.58
C ASP A 12 1.36 -48.55 9.49
N LEU A 13 1.88 -47.39 9.14
CA LEU A 13 3.25 -47.24 8.64
C LEU A 13 3.86 -46.01 9.30
N SER A 14 4.32 -46.21 10.53
CA SER A 14 5.35 -45.42 11.15
C SER A 14 6.61 -45.53 10.30
N GLY A 15 7.05 -44.41 9.72
CA GLY A 15 8.28 -44.27 8.98
C GLY A 15 8.99 -43.00 9.44
N ASP A 16 9.31 -42.97 10.73
CA ASP A 16 10.25 -42.04 11.31
C ASP A 16 11.65 -42.29 10.70
N ARG A 17 12.11 -41.39 9.86
CA ARG A 17 13.50 -41.25 9.48
C ARG A 17 13.89 -39.77 9.55
N SER A 18 13.85 -39.23 10.73
CA SER A 18 14.67 -38.07 11.06
C SER A 18 16.13 -38.51 11.14
N MET A 19 16.85 -38.49 10.00
CA MET A 19 18.31 -38.53 10.02
C MET A 19 18.82 -37.21 10.59
N LEU A 20 18.84 -37.13 11.92
CA LEU A 20 19.64 -36.17 12.65
C LEU A 20 21.11 -36.47 12.40
N ILE A 21 21.69 -35.83 11.40
CA ILE A 21 23.14 -35.80 11.21
C ILE A 21 23.71 -35.01 12.39
N LYS A 22 24.18 -35.74 13.42
CA LYS A 22 24.93 -35.11 14.53
C LYS A 22 26.25 -34.54 13.97
N PRO A 23 26.47 -33.21 14.03
CA PRO A 23 27.71 -32.64 13.52
C PRO A 23 28.88 -33.17 14.36
N THR A 24 29.84 -33.80 13.72
CA THR A 24 31.06 -34.28 14.36
C THR A 24 31.88 -33.11 14.91
N LYS A 25 32.61 -33.32 16.01
CA LYS A 25 33.39 -32.30 16.72
C LYS A 25 34.39 -31.55 15.83
N ASN A 26 34.79 -32.15 14.70
CA ASN A 26 35.70 -31.54 13.74
C ASN A 26 35.00 -30.57 12.76
N MET A 27 33.71 -30.80 12.41
CA MET A 27 32.97 -29.86 11.58
C MET A 27 32.75 -28.50 12.24
N LYS A 28 32.58 -28.48 13.57
CA LYS A 28 32.43 -27.22 14.30
C LYS A 28 33.68 -26.34 14.18
N LYS A 29 34.88 -26.95 14.26
CA LYS A 29 36.16 -26.21 14.13
C LYS A 29 36.37 -25.63 12.72
N VAL A 30 35.96 -26.36 11.69
CA VAL A 30 36.03 -25.88 10.30
C VAL A 30 35.04 -24.73 10.04
N ILE A 31 33.82 -24.78 10.61
CA ILE A 31 32.85 -23.72 10.49
C ILE A 31 33.33 -22.43 11.15
N TYR A 32 33.94 -22.50 12.33
CA TYR A 32 34.53 -21.33 13.01
C TYR A 32 35.72 -20.76 12.23
N ALA A 33 36.55 -21.59 11.62
CA ALA A 33 37.69 -21.15 10.81
C ALA A 33 37.26 -20.42 9.51
N LEU A 34 36.10 -20.73 8.96
CA LEU A 34 35.54 -20.07 7.74
C LEU A 34 34.72 -18.80 8.07
N ILE A 35 34.04 -18.77 9.22
CA ILE A 35 33.21 -17.62 9.60
C ILE A 35 34.05 -16.48 10.15
N LEU A 36 35.10 -16.75 10.90
CA LEU A 36 35.93 -15.73 11.55
C LEU A 36 36.60 -14.76 10.55
N PRO A 37 37.22 -15.19 9.44
CA PRO A 37 37.80 -14.26 8.47
C PRO A 37 36.71 -13.44 7.72
N LEU A 38 35.51 -13.99 7.54
CA LEU A 38 34.41 -13.29 6.85
C LEU A 38 33.85 -12.14 7.70
N VAL A 39 33.82 -12.30 9.02
CA VAL A 39 33.41 -11.24 9.95
C VAL A 39 34.47 -10.14 10.02
N VAL A 40 35.77 -10.50 9.99
CA VAL A 40 36.86 -9.51 10.02
C VAL A 40 36.90 -8.67 8.75
N VAL A 41 36.68 -9.30 7.57
CA VAL A 41 36.65 -8.56 6.29
C VAL A 41 35.44 -7.63 6.21
N SER A 42 34.28 -8.06 6.68
CA SER A 42 33.09 -7.18 6.72
C SER A 42 33.26 -6.04 7.74
N GLY A 43 33.91 -6.26 8.87
CA GLY A 43 34.21 -5.23 9.85
C GLY A 43 35.19 -4.16 9.34
N LEU A 44 36.22 -4.56 8.57
CA LEU A 44 37.19 -3.63 7.98
C LEU A 44 36.59 -2.75 6.87
N VAL A 45 35.62 -3.26 6.10
CA VAL A 45 34.92 -2.47 5.07
C VAL A 45 34.06 -1.37 5.69
N PHE A 46 33.51 -1.59 6.89
CA PHE A 46 32.73 -0.57 7.60
C PHE A 46 33.62 0.43 8.36
N ALA A 47 34.82 0.03 8.84
CA ALA A 47 35.71 0.92 9.56
C ALA A 47 36.40 1.96 8.66
N ASN A 48 36.55 1.71 7.36
CA ASN A 48 37.17 2.64 6.42
C ASN A 48 36.16 3.57 5.71
N ARG A 49 34.91 3.58 6.11
CA ARG A 49 33.97 4.63 5.75
C ARG A 49 34.23 5.81 6.67
N GLU A 50 35.25 6.60 6.35
CA GLU A 50 35.32 7.97 6.84
C GLU A 50 33.95 8.62 6.57
N ILE A 51 33.21 8.87 7.64
CA ILE A 51 32.05 9.76 7.59
C ILE A 51 32.64 11.15 7.31
N LYS A 52 32.89 11.45 6.04
CA LYS A 52 32.98 12.84 5.62
C LYS A 52 31.62 13.43 5.91
N ASN A 53 31.51 14.10 7.05
CA ASN A 53 30.46 15.06 7.34
C ASN A 53 30.63 16.25 6.37
N GLU A 54 30.54 15.97 5.08
CA GLU A 54 30.16 17.01 4.13
C GLU A 54 28.68 17.23 4.40
N THR A 55 28.39 18.31 5.10
CA THR A 55 27.12 19.03 5.02
C THR A 55 26.96 19.47 3.55
N SER A 56 26.77 18.49 2.67
CA SER A 56 26.32 18.75 1.30
C SER A 56 24.94 19.38 1.48
N LYS A 57 24.86 20.70 1.35
CA LYS A 57 23.62 21.42 1.09
C LYS A 57 22.96 20.62 -0.02
N LYS A 58 21.93 19.85 0.34
CA LYS A 58 21.13 19.07 -0.60
C LYS A 58 20.53 20.05 -1.55
N SER A 59 21.22 20.30 -2.67
CA SER A 59 20.74 21.19 -3.71
C SER A 59 19.39 20.67 -4.12
N THR A 60 18.35 21.44 -3.89
CA THR A 60 16.99 21.12 -4.35
C THR A 60 17.09 20.86 -5.84
N PRO A 61 16.74 19.66 -6.34
CA PRO A 61 16.84 19.35 -7.75
C PRO A 61 16.10 20.43 -8.55
N LYS A 62 16.78 21.05 -9.51
CA LYS A 62 16.14 22.04 -10.39
C LYS A 62 14.94 21.37 -11.07
N PRO A 63 13.75 21.97 -11.05
CA PRO A 63 12.58 21.40 -11.70
C PRO A 63 12.86 21.22 -13.20
N LEU A 64 12.59 20.01 -13.69
CA LEU A 64 12.76 19.66 -15.10
C LEU A 64 11.91 20.56 -16.00
N SER A 65 12.46 21.01 -17.09
CA SER A 65 11.74 21.71 -18.14
C SER A 65 10.64 20.84 -18.77
N ALA A 66 9.68 21.42 -19.47
CA ALA A 66 8.62 20.69 -20.14
C ALA A 66 9.18 19.66 -21.18
N ALA A 67 10.27 20.03 -21.87
CA ALA A 67 10.91 19.14 -22.83
C ALA A 67 11.60 17.95 -22.16
N GLU A 68 12.33 18.18 -21.06
CA GLU A 68 12.96 17.13 -20.28
C GLU A 68 11.93 16.17 -19.68
N ARG A 69 10.83 16.68 -19.11
CA ARG A 69 9.72 15.84 -18.61
C ARG A 69 9.12 14.95 -19.71
N LYS A 70 8.94 15.49 -20.92
CA LYS A 70 8.44 14.74 -22.06
C LYS A 70 9.43 13.65 -22.52
N ALA A 71 10.73 13.94 -22.49
CA ALA A 71 11.78 12.98 -22.82
C ALA A 71 11.84 11.85 -21.79
N GLU A 72 11.78 12.18 -20.48
CA GLU A 72 11.75 11.19 -19.41
C GLU A 72 10.49 10.31 -19.47
N LEU A 73 9.32 10.88 -19.78
CA LEU A 73 8.08 10.12 -19.97
C LEU A 73 8.24 9.12 -21.11
N LYS A 74 8.80 9.54 -22.28
CA LYS A 74 9.04 8.63 -23.40
C LYS A 74 10.00 7.48 -23.03
N LYS A 75 11.06 7.78 -22.26
CA LYS A 75 11.97 6.74 -21.77
C LYS A 75 11.25 5.75 -20.86
N TRP A 76 10.45 6.25 -19.92
CA TRP A 76 9.66 5.40 -19.03
C TRP A 76 8.65 4.55 -19.82
N GLU A 77 7.97 5.12 -20.82
CA GLU A 77 6.98 4.41 -21.66
C GLU A 77 7.62 3.25 -22.43
N ALA A 78 8.93 3.29 -22.69
CA ALA A 78 9.69 2.20 -23.34
C ALA A 78 10.14 1.10 -22.36
N THR A 79 10.00 1.32 -21.04
CA THR A 79 10.32 0.30 -20.05
C THR A 79 9.23 -0.80 -20.01
N PRO A 80 9.54 -2.00 -19.49
CA PRO A 80 8.54 -3.04 -19.31
C PRO A 80 7.31 -2.57 -18.53
N ASP A 81 7.52 -1.78 -17.47
CA ASP A 81 6.44 -1.23 -16.64
C ASP A 81 5.59 -0.21 -17.42
N GLY A 82 6.21 0.65 -18.20
CA GLY A 82 5.53 1.62 -19.05
C GLY A 82 4.68 0.93 -20.14
N ILE A 83 5.20 -0.12 -20.77
CA ILE A 83 4.47 -0.94 -21.75
C ILE A 83 3.26 -1.61 -21.08
N MET A 84 3.45 -2.22 -19.91
CA MET A 84 2.36 -2.84 -19.14
C MET A 84 1.29 -1.82 -18.74
N TYR A 85 1.71 -0.63 -18.31
CA TYR A 85 0.80 0.45 -17.96
C TYR A 85 -0.04 0.90 -19.17
N LYS A 86 0.58 1.14 -20.33
CA LYS A 86 -0.15 1.50 -21.56
C LYS A 86 -1.12 0.43 -22.01
N LYS A 87 -0.73 -0.85 -21.90
CA LYS A 87 -1.63 -1.97 -22.18
C LYS A 87 -2.85 -1.96 -21.26
N TRP A 88 -2.64 -1.72 -19.97
CA TRP A 88 -3.73 -1.59 -19.01
C TRP A 88 -4.61 -0.38 -19.34
N GLU A 89 -4.03 0.79 -19.62
CA GLU A 89 -4.76 2.03 -19.95
C GLU A 89 -5.68 1.83 -21.16
N ALA A 90 -5.22 1.11 -22.18
CA ALA A 90 -5.99 0.77 -23.36
C ALA A 90 -7.06 -0.32 -23.12
N SER A 91 -6.96 -1.06 -22.03
CA SER A 91 -7.88 -2.16 -21.69
C SER A 91 -9.27 -1.65 -21.28
N PRO A 92 -10.32 -2.50 -21.35
CA PRO A 92 -11.64 -2.14 -20.84
C PRO A 92 -11.62 -1.73 -19.36
N ALA A 93 -10.77 -2.37 -18.53
CA ALA A 93 -10.63 -2.04 -17.11
C ALA A 93 -10.02 -0.64 -16.91
N GLY A 94 -8.93 -0.32 -17.62
CA GLY A 94 -8.31 1.00 -17.55
C GLY A 94 -9.27 2.11 -18.04
N LYS A 95 -9.94 1.88 -19.16
CA LYS A 95 -10.94 2.83 -19.70
C LYS A 95 -12.08 3.09 -18.71
N LYS A 96 -12.57 2.05 -18.00
CA LYS A 96 -13.60 2.20 -16.98
C LYS A 96 -13.10 3.06 -15.80
N VAL A 97 -11.87 2.83 -15.33
CA VAL A 97 -11.26 3.62 -14.25
C VAL A 97 -11.12 5.08 -14.67
N HIS A 98 -10.60 5.36 -15.85
CA HIS A 98 -10.46 6.73 -16.37
C HIS A 98 -11.81 7.42 -16.59
N ALA A 99 -12.83 6.70 -17.04
CA ALA A 99 -14.18 7.24 -17.19
C ALA A 99 -14.79 7.64 -15.84
N ALA A 100 -14.64 6.79 -14.82
CA ALA A 100 -15.09 7.10 -13.47
C ALA A 100 -14.32 8.30 -12.88
N GLU A 101 -12.99 8.35 -13.05
CA GLU A 101 -12.17 9.50 -12.65
C GLU A 101 -12.65 10.81 -13.29
N ALA A 102 -12.95 10.78 -14.58
CA ALA A 102 -13.42 11.95 -15.33
C ALA A 102 -14.72 12.53 -14.75
N LYS A 103 -15.63 11.69 -14.26
CA LYS A 103 -16.93 12.13 -13.68
C LYS A 103 -16.77 12.99 -12.44
N ILE A 104 -15.76 12.74 -11.63
CA ILE A 104 -15.51 13.49 -10.38
C ILE A 104 -14.45 14.58 -10.52
N ARG A 105 -13.78 14.67 -11.66
CA ARG A 105 -12.63 15.59 -11.87
C ARG A 105 -12.98 17.05 -11.57
N LYS A 106 -14.21 17.50 -11.91
CA LYS A 106 -14.67 18.86 -11.59
C LYS A 106 -14.74 19.09 -10.09
N HIS A 107 -15.32 18.15 -9.35
CA HIS A 107 -15.42 18.23 -7.89
C HIS A 107 -14.03 18.25 -7.22
N ILE A 108 -13.09 17.46 -7.73
CA ILE A 108 -11.70 17.46 -7.26
C ILE A 108 -11.04 18.82 -7.50
N LYS A 109 -11.14 19.37 -8.71
CA LYS A 109 -10.55 20.65 -9.08
C LYS A 109 -11.09 21.80 -8.25
N ASP A 110 -12.41 21.84 -8.07
CA ASP A 110 -13.12 22.94 -7.42
C ASP A 110 -13.25 22.72 -5.90
N TYR A 111 -12.73 21.59 -5.38
CA TYR A 111 -12.82 21.17 -3.97
C TYR A 111 -14.26 21.23 -3.44
N THR A 112 -15.22 20.74 -4.21
CA THR A 112 -16.64 20.76 -3.89
C THR A 112 -17.10 19.44 -3.28
N ASN A 113 -18.30 19.47 -2.67
CA ASN A 113 -18.92 18.29 -2.08
C ASN A 113 -19.20 17.22 -3.14
N MET A 114 -18.93 15.98 -2.80
CA MET A 114 -19.35 14.77 -3.50
C MET A 114 -20.17 13.92 -2.53
N GLU A 115 -21.40 13.61 -2.89
CA GLU A 115 -22.21 12.66 -2.14
C GLU A 115 -21.76 11.24 -2.47
N GLY A 116 -21.54 10.43 -1.45
CA GLY A 116 -21.13 9.04 -1.59
C GLY A 116 -21.87 8.12 -0.63
N VAL A 117 -21.93 6.85 -0.98
CA VAL A 117 -22.44 5.77 -0.12
C VAL A 117 -21.31 4.80 0.15
N VAL A 118 -21.08 4.46 1.41
CA VAL A 118 -20.09 3.47 1.79
C VAL A 118 -20.54 2.08 1.32
N THR A 119 -19.75 1.41 0.47
CA THR A 119 -20.07 0.09 -0.07
C THR A 119 -19.28 -1.04 0.57
N SER A 120 -18.11 -0.73 1.16
CA SER A 120 -17.30 -1.67 1.93
C SER A 120 -16.41 -0.93 2.91
N LEU A 121 -16.21 -1.50 4.09
CA LEU A 121 -15.29 -0.99 5.10
C LEU A 121 -13.86 -1.51 4.92
N SER A 122 -13.64 -2.36 3.94
CA SER A 122 -12.33 -2.90 3.60
C SER A 122 -11.94 -2.54 2.18
N LEU A 123 -10.66 -2.29 1.97
CA LEU A 123 -10.09 -2.05 0.65
C LEU A 123 -9.93 -3.37 -0.12
N PRO A 124 -9.80 -3.32 -1.46
CA PRO A 124 -9.53 -4.50 -2.27
C PRO A 124 -8.33 -5.31 -1.74
N PRO A 125 -8.36 -6.66 -1.82
CA PRO A 125 -7.28 -7.51 -1.34
C PRO A 125 -5.91 -7.09 -1.88
N GLY A 126 -4.89 -7.13 -1.04
CA GLY A 126 -3.52 -6.71 -1.40
C GLY A 126 -3.33 -5.20 -1.52
N SER A 127 -4.29 -4.39 -1.09
CA SER A 127 -4.14 -2.94 -1.05
C SER A 127 -3.01 -2.53 -0.08
N ARG A 128 -2.23 -1.52 -0.50
CA ARG A 128 -1.16 -0.90 0.31
C ARG A 128 -1.41 0.58 0.54
N LEU A 129 -2.68 0.99 0.54
CA LEU A 129 -3.08 2.40 0.66
C LEU A 129 -3.26 2.86 2.12
N GLY A 130 -3.02 1.97 3.09
CA GLY A 130 -3.32 2.25 4.49
C GLY A 130 -4.81 2.12 4.79
N PHE A 131 -5.33 2.98 5.68
CA PHE A 131 -6.75 2.99 6.01
C PHE A 131 -7.58 3.60 4.89
N GLY A 132 -8.73 3.01 4.60
CA GLY A 132 -9.67 3.47 3.59
C GLY A 132 -10.92 2.60 3.52
N VAL A 133 -11.90 3.09 2.78
CA VAL A 133 -13.18 2.41 2.54
C VAL A 133 -13.53 2.45 1.06
N MET A 134 -14.42 1.56 0.62
CA MET A 134 -15.02 1.67 -0.72
C MET A 134 -16.26 2.55 -0.65
N VAL A 135 -16.40 3.44 -1.61
CA VAL A 135 -17.55 4.35 -1.71
C VAL A 135 -18.09 4.37 -3.13
N ARG A 136 -19.41 4.55 -3.26
CA ARG A 136 -20.06 4.77 -4.54
C ARG A 136 -20.44 6.24 -4.68
N ILE A 137 -19.93 6.89 -5.73
CA ILE A 137 -20.20 8.30 -6.07
C ILE A 137 -20.73 8.33 -7.49
N ASN A 138 -21.90 8.95 -7.73
CA ASN A 138 -22.51 9.06 -9.06
C ASN A 138 -22.63 7.72 -9.81
N GLY A 139 -22.89 6.61 -9.07
CA GLY A 139 -23.09 5.28 -9.62
C GLY A 139 -21.81 4.46 -9.86
N ASP A 140 -20.61 5.03 -9.72
CA ASP A 140 -19.35 4.31 -9.82
C ASP A 140 -18.72 4.10 -8.45
N ASP A 141 -17.94 3.00 -8.31
CA ASP A 141 -17.23 2.68 -7.08
C ASP A 141 -15.82 3.27 -7.10
N TYR A 142 -15.38 3.78 -5.95
CA TYR A 142 -14.08 4.41 -5.71
C TYR A 142 -13.45 3.86 -4.44
N ILE A 143 -12.14 3.88 -4.39
CA ILE A 143 -11.37 3.72 -3.16
C ILE A 143 -11.25 5.10 -2.52
N LEU A 144 -11.80 5.29 -1.33
CA LEU A 144 -11.57 6.48 -0.51
C LEU A 144 -10.44 6.17 0.47
N SER A 145 -9.25 6.74 0.21
CA SER A 145 -8.03 6.47 0.98
C SER A 145 -7.66 7.64 1.88
N PHE A 146 -7.38 7.33 3.13
CA PHE A 146 -6.92 8.32 4.12
C PHE A 146 -5.41 8.26 4.35
N GLY A 147 -4.74 7.25 3.78
CA GLY A 147 -3.31 7.01 3.92
C GLY A 147 -2.96 6.11 5.12
N PRO A 148 -1.66 5.96 5.43
CA PRO A 148 -1.24 5.09 6.52
C PRO A 148 -1.71 5.66 7.86
N GLU A 149 -2.27 4.79 8.67
CA GLU A 149 -2.55 5.09 10.07
C GLU A 149 -1.20 5.25 10.79
N LYS A 150 -0.90 6.47 11.23
CA LYS A 150 0.32 6.72 11.98
C LYS A 150 0.16 6.11 13.36
N SER A 151 0.87 5.02 13.61
CA SER A 151 1.08 4.55 14.97
C SER A 151 2.07 5.50 15.65
N ASP A 152 1.58 6.51 16.36
CA ASP A 152 2.45 7.25 17.28
C ASP A 152 2.94 6.27 18.34
N LYS A 153 4.27 6.23 18.53
CA LYS A 153 4.95 5.36 19.51
C LYS A 153 4.52 5.64 20.96
N ASN A 154 3.74 6.68 21.19
CA ASN A 154 3.13 7.01 22.47
C ASN A 154 1.72 6.43 22.51
N PHE A 155 1.59 5.23 23.03
CA PHE A 155 0.35 4.46 23.22
C PHE A 155 -0.78 5.18 23.97
N LEU A 156 -0.59 6.41 24.44
CA LEU A 156 -1.57 7.18 25.21
C LEU A 156 -2.35 8.19 24.37
N ASN A 157 -1.91 8.49 23.16
CA ASN A 157 -2.66 9.32 22.22
C ASN A 157 -2.94 8.49 20.95
N PHE A 158 -3.88 7.53 21.04
CA PHE A 158 -4.54 7.03 19.84
C PHE A 158 -5.05 8.24 19.10
N ASN A 159 -4.50 8.47 17.88
CA ASN A 159 -4.95 9.57 17.05
C ASN A 159 -6.46 9.47 16.89
N ASN A 160 -7.20 10.32 17.56
CA ASN A 160 -8.64 10.48 17.41
C ASN A 160 -9.04 10.80 15.95
N GLU A 161 -8.04 11.06 15.10
CA GLU A 161 -8.23 11.48 13.72
C GLU A 161 -8.96 10.43 12.87
N PHE A 162 -8.67 9.13 13.06
CA PHE A 162 -9.37 8.04 12.37
C PHE A 162 -10.49 7.40 13.18
N GLN A 163 -10.59 7.71 14.47
CA GLN A 163 -11.52 7.05 15.38
C GLN A 163 -12.98 7.20 14.94
N GLN A 164 -13.35 8.36 14.41
CA GLN A 164 -14.69 8.60 13.90
C GLN A 164 -14.93 7.90 12.55
N LEU A 165 -13.88 7.73 11.73
CA LEU A 165 -13.98 6.97 10.47
C LEU A 165 -14.23 5.47 10.72
N HIS A 166 -13.75 4.91 11.83
CA HIS A 166 -14.02 3.52 12.21
C HIS A 166 -15.48 3.29 12.62
N SER A 167 -16.26 4.35 12.87
CA SER A 167 -17.70 4.24 13.17
C SER A 167 -18.57 4.11 11.92
N LEU A 168 -18.02 4.34 10.73
CA LEU A 168 -18.71 4.18 9.45
C LEU A 168 -19.25 2.76 9.27
N LYS A 169 -20.40 2.65 8.62
CA LYS A 169 -21.05 1.38 8.28
C LYS A 169 -21.33 1.32 6.78
N VAL A 170 -21.48 0.12 6.29
CA VAL A 170 -21.94 -0.10 4.91
C VAL A 170 -23.35 0.51 4.77
N ASN A 171 -23.57 1.19 3.65
CA ASN A 171 -24.75 2.00 3.30
C ASN A 171 -24.83 3.37 3.98
N ASP A 172 -23.86 3.77 4.79
CA ASP A 172 -23.80 5.15 5.28
C ASP A 172 -23.67 6.13 4.11
N LYS A 173 -24.46 7.21 4.17
CA LYS A 173 -24.35 8.34 3.26
C LYS A 173 -23.35 9.33 3.83
N ILE A 174 -22.39 9.74 3.04
CA ILE A 174 -21.32 10.65 3.43
C ILE A 174 -21.12 11.74 2.39
N ILE A 175 -20.67 12.90 2.83
CA ILE A 175 -20.17 13.97 1.98
C ILE A 175 -18.67 13.96 2.00
N ILE A 176 -18.05 13.95 0.83
CA ILE A 176 -16.60 13.84 0.64
C ILE A 176 -16.10 15.10 -0.08
N LYS A 177 -14.96 15.64 0.36
CA LYS A 177 -14.14 16.55 -0.45
C LYS A 177 -12.75 15.98 -0.61
N SER A 178 -12.17 16.18 -1.77
CA SER A 178 -10.84 15.71 -2.12
C SER A 178 -10.13 16.71 -3.02
N GLN A 179 -8.82 16.81 -2.87
CA GLN A 179 -7.95 17.58 -3.75
C GLN A 179 -7.25 16.69 -4.79
N PHE A 180 -7.37 15.36 -4.65
CA PHE A 180 -6.59 14.47 -5.47
C PHE A 180 -7.34 13.18 -5.80
N VAL A 181 -7.31 12.81 -7.06
CA VAL A 181 -7.74 11.51 -7.57
C VAL A 181 -6.59 10.89 -8.37
N SER A 182 -6.39 9.62 -8.21
CA SER A 182 -5.37 8.83 -8.91
C SER A 182 -5.88 7.45 -9.26
N HIS A 183 -5.05 6.72 -9.98
CA HIS A 183 -5.32 5.33 -10.34
C HIS A 183 -4.03 4.51 -10.30
N ALA A 184 -4.18 3.20 -10.24
CA ALA A 184 -3.07 2.27 -10.40
C ALA A 184 -3.57 0.99 -11.08
N PRO A 185 -2.78 0.36 -11.97
CA PRO A 185 -3.20 -0.81 -12.76
C PRO A 185 -3.70 -2.00 -11.94
N LYS A 186 -3.25 -2.12 -10.70
CA LYS A 186 -3.67 -3.20 -9.79
C LYS A 186 -5.07 -3.03 -9.21
N TYR A 187 -5.67 -1.84 -9.33
CA TYR A 187 -7.00 -1.56 -8.83
C TYR A 187 -7.99 -1.37 -9.98
N SER A 188 -9.19 -1.91 -9.82
CA SER A 188 -10.30 -1.74 -10.76
C SER A 188 -11.11 -0.45 -10.50
N TYR A 189 -10.63 0.40 -9.60
CA TYR A 189 -11.32 1.59 -9.11
C TYR A 189 -10.35 2.77 -9.02
N PRO A 190 -10.80 4.01 -9.30
CA PRO A 190 -10.01 5.20 -8.98
C PRO A 190 -9.80 5.34 -7.47
N ILE A 191 -8.70 5.99 -7.09
CA ILE A 191 -8.33 6.24 -5.71
C ILE A 191 -8.54 7.73 -5.43
N VAL A 192 -9.48 8.04 -4.55
CA VAL A 192 -9.79 9.39 -4.08
C VAL A 192 -9.12 9.62 -2.74
N SER A 193 -8.40 10.73 -2.58
CA SER A 193 -7.85 11.14 -1.29
C SER A 193 -8.98 11.58 -0.37
N GLY A 194 -9.08 10.99 0.83
CA GLY A 194 -9.99 11.46 1.86
C GLY A 194 -9.40 12.70 2.52
N ASP A 195 -9.83 13.90 2.14
CA ASP A 195 -9.37 15.14 2.74
C ASP A 195 -10.41 15.73 3.70
N TYR A 196 -11.68 15.46 3.45
CA TYR A 196 -12.81 15.83 4.30
C TYR A 196 -13.91 14.79 4.15
N VAL A 197 -14.49 14.38 5.28
CA VAL A 197 -15.68 13.50 5.33
C VAL A 197 -16.65 14.02 6.37
N GLU A 198 -17.92 14.10 5.97
CA GLU A 198 -19.05 14.49 6.82
C GLU A 198 -20.12 13.40 6.74
N GLN A 199 -20.73 13.08 7.87
CA GLN A 199 -21.87 12.18 8.01
C GLN A 199 -22.92 12.85 8.90
N ASP A 200 -24.17 12.85 8.50
CA ASP A 200 -25.29 13.44 9.28
C ASP A 200 -25.00 14.87 9.77
N SER A 201 -24.46 15.72 8.87
CA SER A 201 -24.06 17.11 9.15
C SER A 201 -22.94 17.23 10.21
N LYS A 202 -22.26 16.14 10.54
CA LYS A 202 -21.12 16.12 11.45
C LYS A 202 -19.84 15.80 10.69
N ILE A 203 -18.82 16.63 10.86
CA ILE A 203 -17.49 16.36 10.32
C ILE A 203 -16.89 15.18 11.10
N ILE A 204 -16.67 14.06 10.44
CA ILE A 204 -16.04 12.87 11.02
C ILE A 204 -14.56 12.74 10.66
N TYR A 205 -14.11 13.48 9.63
CA TYR A 205 -12.70 13.56 9.26
C TYR A 205 -12.38 14.85 8.53
N LYS A 206 -11.25 15.46 8.87
CA LYS A 206 -10.66 16.58 8.15
C LYS A 206 -9.15 16.48 8.20
N ARG A 207 -8.53 16.33 7.03
CA ARG A 207 -7.07 16.25 6.93
C ARG A 207 -6.42 17.54 7.41
N ALA A 208 -5.44 17.41 8.31
CA ALA A 208 -4.63 18.54 8.74
C ALA A 208 -3.81 19.09 7.56
N PRO A 209 -3.63 20.42 7.46
CA PRO A 209 -2.74 21.01 6.47
C PRO A 209 -1.33 20.41 6.58
N ARG A 210 -0.69 20.11 5.44
CA ARG A 210 0.70 19.66 5.45
C ARG A 210 1.58 20.81 5.97
N LYS A 211 2.26 20.58 7.09
CA LYS A 211 3.31 21.50 7.56
C LYS A 211 4.49 21.36 6.59
N GLY A 212 4.82 22.42 5.86
CA GLY A 212 5.89 22.45 4.87
C GLY A 212 5.37 22.28 3.45
N GLY A 213 4.65 23.28 2.98
CA GLY A 213 4.46 23.49 1.55
C GLY A 213 5.78 23.93 0.93
N CYS A 214 5.99 23.53 -0.31
CA CYS A 214 7.15 23.90 -1.14
C CYS A 214 7.36 25.39 -1.19
#